data_1fdc23b82faf782d02d05d5eb2b08409
#
_entry.id   1fdc23b82faf782d02d05d5eb2b08409
#
_cell.length_a   1.000
_cell.length_b   1.000
_cell.length_c   1.000
_cell.angle_alpha   90.00
_cell.angle_beta   90.00
_cell.angle_gamma   90.00
#
_symmetry.space_group_name_H-M   'P 1'
#
loop_
_entity.id
_entity.type
_entity.pdbx_description
1 polymer ?
#
loop_
_entity_poly.entity_id
_entity_poly.type
_entity_poly.pdbx_seq_one_letter_code
_entity_poly.pdbx_strand_id
1 'polypeptide(L)'
;MHWHEGLFLLPHHLQGMQRDFVDRVRSERLRSRPYPFGVVEMQLFAEGLSEYKIKFDKLHVVMPSGVEVITGPGGNCDLGIREFRHKFAIMSSGMTVSLAVPIWQPGRSNTIGLPSDPAFGTIGTDASRVDRIYTVHQEDIADENTGRDEKSVLTRNINARLVIEGENIDNLETLPLIRIEASSNEDGVVLPREDPTFSPACYSIGGSAKMYRLLRDLAAAALTHRQELASKLGGQGMGWSPSTLNSTQMLAVLRLRTLNHYSGMLQQLVAASGVSPFEVYLRLREFLGELAALAPDRDAFETAAYDHLRPGPIFRELDKRIRPLLREPTQGTFKEFKFNLEGASLVSSPIELIDFENGIDFMLGIQSKADANELTRLVIDSQRFNLLPSTYRGSAENQVKVPGIKLEREFADIPTALRQRPGLNYFRLNTSASDQMWKNARRDKKLCLVWGQGERFSYESVSLFITMAESQQPSQGSGKPGTPSTQTASR
;
A
#
# COMPACT_ATOMS: atom_id res chain seq x y z
N MET A 1 21.30 -16.94 -42.04
CA MET A 1 21.12 -17.65 -43.33
C MET A 1 22.07 -17.06 -44.36
N HIS A 2 22.67 -17.91 -45.24
CA HIS A 2 23.51 -17.46 -46.34
C HIS A 2 22.70 -17.59 -47.64
N TRP A 3 22.44 -16.46 -48.35
CA TRP A 3 21.67 -16.40 -49.59
C TRP A 3 22.65 -16.28 -50.75
N HIS A 4 22.48 -17.12 -51.77
CA HIS A 4 23.28 -17.07 -52.98
C HIS A 4 22.44 -17.40 -54.22
N GLU A 5 22.89 -17.02 -55.39
CA GLU A 5 22.20 -17.33 -56.64
C GLU A 5 22.14 -18.86 -56.84
N GLY A 6 20.98 -19.33 -57.30
CA GLY A 6 20.73 -20.77 -57.50
C GLY A 6 20.33 -21.53 -56.24
N LEU A 7 20.13 -20.87 -55.10
CA LEU A 7 19.68 -21.53 -53.86
C LEU A 7 18.28 -22.11 -54.05
N PHE A 8 18.14 -23.43 -53.90
CA PHE A 8 16.86 -24.10 -53.82
C PHE A 8 16.25 -23.85 -52.41
N LEU A 9 15.06 -23.21 -52.41
CA LEU A 9 14.42 -22.85 -51.13
C LEU A 9 13.82 -24.06 -50.43
N LEU A 10 14.28 -24.33 -49.20
CA LEU A 10 13.75 -25.38 -48.34
C LEU A 10 13.03 -24.81 -47.16
N PRO A 11 12.06 -25.53 -46.52
CA PRO A 11 11.41 -25.12 -45.29
C PRO A 11 12.38 -24.72 -44.19
N HIS A 12 13.55 -25.37 -44.09
CA HIS A 12 14.63 -25.07 -43.14
C HIS A 12 15.14 -23.63 -43.23
N HIS A 13 15.18 -23.05 -44.45
CA HIS A 13 15.63 -21.69 -44.64
C HIS A 13 14.60 -20.69 -44.05
N LEU A 14 13.32 -20.91 -44.29
CA LEU A 14 12.25 -20.07 -43.76
C LEU A 14 12.13 -20.21 -42.24
N GLN A 15 12.18 -21.42 -41.71
CA GLN A 15 12.20 -21.71 -40.26
C GLN A 15 13.38 -21.03 -39.57
N GLY A 16 14.60 -21.12 -40.17
CA GLY A 16 15.76 -20.44 -39.63
C GLY A 16 15.67 -18.94 -39.65
N MET A 17 15.12 -18.36 -40.74
CA MET A 17 14.86 -16.91 -40.81
C MET A 17 13.85 -16.46 -39.78
N GLN A 18 12.75 -17.18 -39.64
CA GLN A 18 11.72 -16.88 -38.64
C GLN A 18 12.29 -16.91 -37.23
N ARG A 19 13.15 -17.91 -36.93
CA ARG A 19 13.81 -18.01 -35.63
C ARG A 19 14.74 -16.83 -35.37
N ASP A 20 15.62 -16.50 -36.33
CA ASP A 20 16.52 -15.35 -36.23
C ASP A 20 15.76 -14.06 -35.96
N PHE A 21 14.61 -13.89 -36.60
CA PHE A 21 13.74 -12.75 -36.37
C PHE A 21 13.18 -12.74 -34.93
N VAL A 22 12.63 -13.85 -34.45
CA VAL A 22 12.13 -14.00 -33.07
C VAL A 22 13.22 -13.74 -32.06
N ASP A 23 14.42 -14.30 -32.27
CA ASP A 23 15.55 -14.10 -31.36
C ASP A 23 16.04 -12.65 -31.33
N ARG A 24 15.97 -11.93 -32.43
CA ARG A 24 16.25 -10.47 -32.48
C ARG A 24 15.23 -9.66 -31.71
N VAL A 25 13.95 -9.91 -31.92
CA VAL A 25 12.88 -9.25 -31.17
C VAL A 25 13.04 -9.49 -29.66
N ARG A 26 13.32 -10.73 -29.27
CA ARG A 26 13.61 -11.08 -27.88
C ARG A 26 14.82 -10.30 -27.32
N SER A 27 15.90 -10.25 -28.09
CA SER A 27 17.11 -9.53 -27.71
C SER A 27 16.86 -8.04 -27.49
N GLU A 28 16.05 -7.43 -28.37
CA GLU A 28 15.64 -6.03 -28.21
C GLU A 28 14.80 -5.81 -26.95
N ARG A 29 13.85 -6.70 -26.67
CA ARG A 29 13.07 -6.64 -25.41
C ARG A 29 13.98 -6.69 -24.17
N LEU A 30 14.93 -7.65 -24.15
CA LEU A 30 15.87 -7.82 -23.02
C LEU A 30 16.79 -6.61 -22.81
N ARG A 31 17.10 -5.87 -23.88
CA ARG A 31 17.95 -4.66 -23.81
C ARG A 31 17.15 -3.41 -23.50
N SER A 32 15.87 -3.36 -23.89
CA SER A 32 15.05 -2.16 -23.77
C SER A 32 14.64 -1.85 -22.33
N ARG A 33 14.47 -2.88 -21.50
CA ARG A 33 14.06 -2.70 -20.11
C ARG A 33 14.36 -3.90 -19.22
N PRO A 34 14.51 -3.71 -17.89
CA PRO A 34 14.54 -4.79 -16.92
C PRO A 34 13.21 -5.56 -16.90
N TYR A 35 13.28 -6.89 -16.67
CA TYR A 35 12.12 -7.75 -16.51
C TYR A 35 11.09 -7.67 -17.65
N PRO A 36 11.49 -7.95 -18.91
CA PRO A 36 10.62 -7.80 -20.08
C PRO A 36 9.71 -9.02 -20.28
N PHE A 37 9.11 -9.55 -19.23
CA PHE A 37 8.22 -10.70 -19.25
C PHE A 37 7.09 -10.54 -18.22
N GLY A 38 6.09 -11.40 -18.30
CA GLY A 38 4.95 -11.40 -17.40
C GLY A 38 3.61 -11.17 -18.12
N VAL A 39 2.57 -10.98 -17.33
CA VAL A 39 1.20 -10.74 -17.80
C VAL A 39 1.09 -9.35 -18.43
N VAL A 40 0.63 -9.28 -19.67
CA VAL A 40 0.27 -8.05 -20.38
C VAL A 40 -1.20 -7.73 -20.14
N GLU A 41 -2.06 -8.72 -20.33
CA GLU A 41 -3.51 -8.63 -20.10
C GLU A 41 -4.00 -9.98 -19.55
N MET A 42 -4.88 -9.96 -18.56
CA MET A 42 -5.48 -11.15 -17.99
C MET A 42 -6.90 -10.86 -17.51
N GLN A 43 -7.85 -11.64 -18.00
CA GLN A 43 -9.23 -11.63 -17.53
C GLN A 43 -9.66 -13.06 -17.23
N LEU A 44 -9.79 -13.34 -15.92
CA LEU A 44 -10.28 -14.63 -15.44
C LEU A 44 -11.81 -14.67 -15.55
N PHE A 45 -12.36 -15.80 -15.99
CA PHE A 45 -13.79 -16.08 -15.95
C PHE A 45 -14.20 -16.34 -14.49
N ALA A 46 -14.77 -15.33 -13.86
CA ALA A 46 -15.00 -15.33 -12.40
C ALA A 46 -15.94 -16.45 -11.92
N GLU A 47 -16.98 -16.76 -12.70
CA GLU A 47 -17.97 -17.80 -12.34
C GLU A 47 -17.36 -19.21 -12.35
N GLY A 48 -16.30 -19.43 -13.11
CA GLY A 48 -15.62 -20.73 -13.21
C GLY A 48 -15.02 -21.19 -11.88
N LEU A 49 -14.55 -20.28 -11.03
CA LEU A 49 -13.93 -20.66 -9.76
C LEU A 49 -14.93 -21.37 -8.84
N SER A 50 -16.17 -20.90 -8.76
CA SER A 50 -17.22 -21.55 -7.95
C SER A 50 -17.57 -22.96 -8.43
N GLU A 51 -17.34 -23.25 -9.72
CA GLU A 51 -17.49 -24.57 -10.32
C GLU A 51 -16.20 -25.41 -10.29
N TYR A 52 -15.15 -24.94 -9.64
CA TYR A 52 -13.81 -25.55 -9.64
C TYR A 52 -13.15 -25.63 -11.02
N LYS A 53 -13.41 -24.65 -11.87
CA LYS A 53 -12.86 -24.53 -13.22
C LYS A 53 -12.07 -23.23 -13.38
N ILE A 54 -10.95 -23.31 -14.08
CA ILE A 54 -10.13 -22.15 -14.44
C ILE A 54 -10.24 -21.98 -15.95
N LYS A 55 -10.69 -20.80 -16.34
CA LYS A 55 -10.77 -20.35 -17.74
C LYS A 55 -10.39 -18.88 -17.77
N PHE A 56 -9.65 -18.49 -18.79
CA PHE A 56 -9.36 -17.10 -19.06
C PHE A 56 -10.18 -16.65 -20.28
N ASP A 57 -10.93 -15.57 -20.13
CA ASP A 57 -11.64 -14.95 -21.27
C ASP A 57 -10.64 -14.20 -22.15
N LYS A 58 -9.59 -13.62 -21.52
CA LYS A 58 -8.44 -13.03 -22.18
C LYS A 58 -7.19 -13.36 -21.41
N LEU A 59 -6.17 -13.75 -22.13
CA LEU A 59 -4.84 -13.92 -21.59
C LEU A 59 -3.80 -13.54 -22.64
N HIS A 60 -2.96 -12.57 -22.31
CA HIS A 60 -1.76 -12.23 -23.06
C HIS A 60 -0.58 -12.22 -22.09
N VAL A 61 0.38 -13.09 -22.33
CA VAL A 61 1.55 -13.29 -21.50
C VAL A 61 2.81 -13.34 -22.36
N VAL A 62 3.86 -12.68 -21.89
CA VAL A 62 5.22 -12.85 -22.39
C VAL A 62 5.98 -13.72 -21.40
N MET A 63 6.38 -14.91 -21.82
CA MET A 63 7.17 -15.82 -20.98
C MET A 63 8.60 -15.29 -20.77
N PRO A 64 9.33 -15.71 -19.72
CA PRO A 64 10.73 -15.31 -19.52
C PRO A 64 11.63 -15.62 -20.73
N SER A 65 11.34 -16.72 -21.46
CA SER A 65 12.00 -17.03 -22.72
C SER A 65 11.70 -16.05 -23.86
N GLY A 66 10.73 -15.17 -23.71
CA GLY A 66 10.24 -14.24 -24.73
C GLY A 66 9.15 -14.82 -25.63
N VAL A 67 8.69 -16.05 -25.39
CA VAL A 67 7.53 -16.64 -26.08
C VAL A 67 6.27 -15.88 -25.65
N GLU A 68 5.47 -15.45 -26.62
CA GLU A 68 4.18 -14.84 -26.37
C GLU A 68 3.07 -15.89 -26.43
N VAL A 69 2.19 -15.87 -25.44
CA VAL A 69 0.96 -16.67 -25.38
C VAL A 69 -0.23 -15.75 -25.37
N ILE A 70 -1.07 -15.86 -26.40
CA ILE A 70 -2.26 -15.01 -26.58
C ILE A 70 -3.45 -15.93 -26.80
N THR A 71 -4.49 -15.80 -25.98
CA THR A 71 -5.75 -16.56 -26.13
C THR A 71 -6.84 -15.68 -26.73
N GLY A 72 -7.84 -16.31 -27.35
CA GLY A 72 -8.99 -15.64 -27.95
C GLY A 72 -8.86 -15.45 -29.46
N PRO A 73 -9.78 -14.69 -30.08
CA PRO A 73 -9.80 -14.48 -31.55
C PRO A 73 -8.48 -13.85 -32.02
N GLY A 74 -7.86 -14.48 -33.02
CA GLY A 74 -6.54 -14.08 -33.53
C GLY A 74 -5.38 -14.39 -32.59
N GLY A 75 -5.61 -15.13 -31.53
CA GLY A 75 -4.57 -15.62 -30.64
C GLY A 75 -3.76 -16.78 -31.22
N ASN A 76 -2.71 -17.16 -30.54
CA ASN A 76 -1.79 -18.22 -30.93
C ASN A 76 -1.84 -19.44 -30.00
N CYS A 77 -2.82 -19.50 -29.10
CA CYS A 77 -2.97 -20.56 -28.13
C CYS A 77 -4.42 -20.79 -27.71
N ASP A 78 -4.82 -22.02 -27.55
CA ASP A 78 -6.05 -22.42 -26.85
C ASP A 78 -5.69 -23.15 -25.57
N LEU A 79 -5.99 -22.55 -24.43
CA LEU A 79 -5.72 -23.12 -23.12
C LEU A 79 -6.80 -24.07 -22.62
N GLY A 80 -8.01 -24.00 -23.20
CA GLY A 80 -9.15 -24.75 -22.73
C GLY A 80 -9.57 -24.40 -21.29
N ILE A 81 -10.35 -25.31 -20.70
CA ILE A 81 -10.81 -25.22 -19.29
C ILE A 81 -10.00 -26.18 -18.44
N ARG A 82 -9.49 -25.68 -17.31
CA ARG A 82 -8.76 -26.51 -16.34
C ARG A 82 -9.60 -26.77 -15.12
N GLU A 83 -9.97 -28.03 -14.86
CA GLU A 83 -10.63 -28.42 -13.61
C GLU A 83 -9.62 -28.65 -12.48
N PHE A 84 -9.99 -28.26 -11.24
CA PHE A 84 -9.09 -28.34 -10.09
C PHE A 84 -9.75 -28.88 -8.80
N ARG A 85 -10.98 -29.37 -8.86
CA ARG A 85 -11.74 -29.86 -7.68
C ARG A 85 -10.94 -30.87 -6.84
N HIS A 86 -10.31 -31.86 -7.48
CA HIS A 86 -9.52 -32.88 -6.78
C HIS A 86 -8.31 -32.31 -6.06
N LYS A 87 -7.61 -31.37 -6.67
CA LYS A 87 -6.44 -30.71 -6.08
C LYS A 87 -6.85 -29.81 -4.92
N PHE A 88 -7.93 -29.08 -5.06
CA PHE A 88 -8.43 -28.17 -4.02
C PHE A 88 -8.83 -28.91 -2.74
N ALA A 89 -9.40 -30.10 -2.85
CA ALA A 89 -9.77 -30.92 -1.69
C ALA A 89 -8.55 -31.39 -0.85
N ILE A 90 -7.36 -31.45 -1.45
CA ILE A 90 -6.13 -31.93 -0.80
C ILE A 90 -5.30 -30.77 -0.24
N MET A 91 -5.36 -29.59 -0.87
CA MET A 91 -4.50 -28.44 -0.57
C MET A 91 -5.19 -27.46 0.37
N SER A 92 -4.93 -27.56 1.67
CA SER A 92 -5.55 -26.71 2.71
C SER A 92 -5.02 -25.26 2.74
N SER A 93 -3.84 -24.98 2.18
CA SER A 93 -3.16 -23.68 2.26
C SER A 93 -3.29 -22.79 1.01
N GLY A 94 -4.14 -23.23 0.06
CA GLY A 94 -4.24 -22.59 -1.25
C GLY A 94 -3.28 -23.19 -2.27
N MET A 95 -3.51 -22.89 -3.56
CA MET A 95 -2.72 -23.42 -4.66
C MET A 95 -2.42 -22.38 -5.71
N THR A 96 -1.24 -22.48 -6.30
CA THR A 96 -0.81 -21.63 -7.41
C THR A 96 -1.13 -22.30 -8.73
N VAL A 97 -1.70 -21.52 -9.66
CA VAL A 97 -1.92 -21.94 -11.05
C VAL A 97 -0.99 -21.14 -11.95
N SER A 98 -0.22 -21.87 -12.72
CA SER A 98 0.79 -21.30 -13.61
C SER A 98 0.47 -21.60 -15.08
N LEU A 99 0.83 -20.68 -15.95
CA LEU A 99 0.97 -20.95 -17.38
C LEU A 99 2.26 -21.73 -17.59
N ALA A 100 2.20 -22.80 -18.34
CA ALA A 100 3.34 -23.63 -18.70
C ALA A 100 3.48 -23.74 -20.21
N VAL A 101 4.69 -23.55 -20.72
CA VAL A 101 5.05 -23.65 -22.13
C VAL A 101 6.24 -24.61 -22.25
N PRO A 102 6.18 -25.63 -23.13
CA PRO A 102 7.32 -26.50 -23.34
C PRO A 102 8.54 -25.74 -23.86
N ILE A 103 9.71 -26.10 -23.36
CA ILE A 103 10.98 -25.49 -23.77
C ILE A 103 11.36 -25.97 -25.16
N TRP A 104 11.68 -25.05 -26.06
CA TRP A 104 12.19 -25.39 -27.38
C TRP A 104 13.52 -26.17 -27.26
N GLN A 105 13.62 -27.30 -27.99
CA GLN A 105 14.78 -28.17 -27.90
C GLN A 105 15.48 -28.30 -29.27
N PRO A 106 16.80 -28.02 -29.36
CA PRO A 106 17.55 -28.23 -30.60
C PRO A 106 17.65 -29.73 -30.91
N GLY A 107 17.60 -30.09 -32.19
CA GLY A 107 17.78 -31.46 -32.66
C GLY A 107 16.63 -32.42 -32.40
N ARG A 108 15.48 -31.91 -31.86
CA ARG A 108 14.25 -32.69 -31.69
C ARG A 108 13.08 -32.06 -32.47
N SER A 109 12.05 -32.88 -32.74
CA SER A 109 10.78 -32.31 -33.23
C SER A 109 10.17 -31.41 -32.15
N ASN A 110 9.92 -30.16 -32.52
CA ASN A 110 9.27 -29.17 -31.64
C ASN A 110 7.79 -28.98 -31.95
N THR A 111 7.19 -29.83 -32.81
CA THR A 111 5.83 -29.72 -33.33
C THR A 111 5.09 -31.05 -33.14
N ILE A 112 3.81 -30.96 -32.73
CA ILE A 112 2.86 -32.06 -32.67
C ILE A 112 1.82 -31.89 -33.77
N GLY A 113 1.23 -32.98 -34.23
CA GLY A 113 0.12 -32.97 -35.16
C GLY A 113 0.52 -32.80 -36.65
N LEU A 114 1.74 -33.19 -37.04
CA LEU A 114 2.11 -33.26 -38.46
C LEU A 114 1.35 -34.37 -39.17
N PRO A 115 0.96 -34.19 -40.46
CA PRO A 115 0.26 -35.23 -41.21
C PRO A 115 1.00 -36.57 -41.26
N SER A 116 2.31 -36.58 -41.18
CA SER A 116 3.21 -37.78 -41.08
C SER A 116 3.30 -38.34 -39.65
N ASP A 117 2.78 -37.68 -38.67
CA ASP A 117 2.80 -38.16 -37.28
C ASP A 117 1.59 -39.09 -37.08
N PRO A 118 1.80 -40.37 -36.64
CA PRO A 118 0.71 -41.28 -36.32
C PRO A 118 -0.30 -40.73 -35.35
N ALA A 119 0.08 -39.72 -34.61
CA ALA A 119 -0.76 -38.98 -33.67
C ALA A 119 -1.51 -37.76 -34.23
N PHE A 120 -1.36 -37.46 -35.50
CA PHE A 120 -2.08 -36.39 -36.17
C PHE A 120 -3.61 -36.67 -36.15
N GLY A 121 -4.37 -35.74 -35.61
CA GLY A 121 -5.82 -35.90 -35.43
C GLY A 121 -6.26 -36.57 -34.12
N THR A 122 -5.38 -37.12 -33.34
CA THR A 122 -5.67 -37.65 -32.01
C THR A 122 -5.05 -36.73 -30.97
N ILE A 123 -5.73 -35.66 -30.58
CA ILE A 123 -5.38 -34.85 -29.42
C ILE A 123 -5.76 -35.69 -28.18
N GLY A 124 -4.94 -36.69 -27.89
CA GLY A 124 -5.06 -37.48 -26.69
C GLY A 124 -4.21 -36.90 -25.57
N THR A 125 -4.60 -37.19 -24.34
CA THR A 125 -3.95 -36.78 -23.09
C THR A 125 -2.63 -37.47 -22.81
N ASP A 126 -1.88 -37.91 -23.82
CA ASP A 126 -0.65 -38.68 -23.68
C ASP A 126 0.50 -37.76 -23.23
N ALA A 127 1.13 -38.11 -22.10
CA ALA A 127 2.19 -37.34 -21.47
C ALA A 127 3.42 -37.12 -22.38
N SER A 128 3.68 -37.99 -23.37
CA SER A 128 4.78 -37.86 -24.33
C SER A 128 4.62 -36.68 -25.31
N ARG A 129 3.41 -36.11 -25.43
CA ARG A 129 3.09 -34.97 -26.30
C ARG A 129 3.28 -33.62 -25.64
N VAL A 130 3.45 -33.60 -24.35
CA VAL A 130 3.54 -32.41 -23.55
C VAL A 130 4.84 -31.63 -23.80
N ASP A 131 5.85 -32.26 -24.33
CA ASP A 131 7.20 -31.71 -24.45
C ASP A 131 7.49 -30.95 -25.75
N ARG A 132 6.47 -30.69 -26.59
CA ARG A 132 6.65 -29.96 -27.85
C ARG A 132 5.97 -28.61 -27.81
N ILE A 133 6.73 -27.57 -28.14
CA ILE A 133 6.28 -26.18 -28.01
C ILE A 133 5.14 -25.80 -28.95
N TYR A 134 4.98 -26.49 -30.09
CA TYR A 134 3.96 -26.15 -31.09
C TYR A 134 2.99 -27.29 -31.34
N THR A 135 1.72 -26.93 -31.55
CA THR A 135 0.69 -27.76 -32.18
C THR A 135 0.43 -27.26 -33.61
N VAL A 136 0.12 -28.17 -34.53
CA VAL A 136 -0.23 -27.83 -35.93
C VAL A 136 -1.75 -27.90 -36.11
N HIS A 137 -2.29 -26.88 -36.72
CA HIS A 137 -3.69 -26.76 -37.07
C HIS A 137 -3.82 -26.49 -38.56
N GLN A 138 -4.91 -26.92 -39.12
CA GLN A 138 -5.29 -26.60 -40.49
C GLN A 138 -6.26 -25.41 -40.47
N GLU A 139 -5.94 -24.37 -41.23
CA GLU A 139 -6.69 -23.13 -41.27
C GLU A 139 -6.85 -22.71 -42.73
N ASP A 140 -8.10 -22.29 -43.11
CA ASP A 140 -8.37 -21.78 -44.42
C ASP A 140 -8.11 -20.27 -44.47
N ILE A 141 -7.09 -19.88 -45.23
CA ILE A 141 -6.61 -18.49 -45.27
C ILE A 141 -6.91 -17.92 -46.67
N ALA A 142 -7.62 -16.80 -46.68
CA ALA A 142 -7.88 -16.03 -47.88
C ALA A 142 -6.65 -15.25 -48.35
N ASP A 143 -6.53 -15.02 -49.65
CA ASP A 143 -5.50 -14.13 -50.19
C ASP A 143 -5.72 -12.70 -49.69
N GLU A 144 -4.71 -12.10 -49.04
CA GLU A 144 -4.82 -10.78 -48.42
C GLU A 144 -5.06 -9.64 -49.41
N ASN A 145 -4.65 -9.82 -50.69
CA ASN A 145 -4.83 -8.79 -51.71
C ASN A 145 -6.24 -8.79 -52.31
N THR A 146 -6.84 -9.97 -52.39
CA THR A 146 -8.13 -10.14 -53.06
C THR A 146 -9.27 -10.38 -52.09
N GLY A 147 -8.99 -10.83 -50.86
CA GLY A 147 -9.97 -11.29 -49.88
C GLY A 147 -10.73 -12.55 -50.34
N ARG A 148 -10.19 -13.29 -51.31
CA ARG A 148 -10.81 -14.46 -51.96
C ARG A 148 -9.78 -15.59 -52.06
N ASP A 149 -10.14 -16.69 -52.68
CA ASP A 149 -9.27 -17.82 -52.99
C ASP A 149 -8.68 -18.45 -51.72
N GLU A 150 -9.56 -18.80 -50.79
CA GLU A 150 -9.16 -19.48 -49.52
C GLU A 150 -8.38 -20.74 -49.84
N LYS A 151 -7.25 -20.88 -49.15
CA LYS A 151 -6.38 -22.06 -49.20
C LYS A 151 -6.17 -22.63 -47.86
N SER A 152 -6.27 -23.94 -47.76
CA SER A 152 -5.97 -24.68 -46.55
C SER A 152 -4.47 -24.68 -46.28
N VAL A 153 -4.07 -24.04 -45.21
CA VAL A 153 -2.68 -23.91 -44.81
C VAL A 153 -2.48 -24.53 -43.43
N LEU A 154 -1.33 -25.17 -43.20
CA LEU A 154 -0.96 -25.65 -41.88
C LEU A 154 -0.30 -24.51 -41.08
N THR A 155 -0.98 -24.07 -40.05
CA THR A 155 -0.48 -23.08 -39.09
C THR A 155 -0.04 -23.77 -37.81
N ARG A 156 0.73 -23.08 -36.95
CA ARG A 156 1.17 -23.61 -35.69
C ARG A 156 0.81 -22.67 -34.56
N ASN A 157 0.25 -23.23 -33.48
CA ASN A 157 -0.06 -22.56 -32.24
C ASN A 157 0.93 -22.95 -31.15
N ILE A 158 1.02 -22.12 -30.12
CA ILE A 158 1.79 -22.44 -28.91
C ILE A 158 1.04 -23.51 -28.11
N ASN A 159 1.74 -24.59 -27.78
CA ASN A 159 1.21 -25.66 -26.93
C ASN A 159 1.35 -25.30 -25.46
N ALA A 160 0.68 -24.22 -25.03
CA ALA A 160 0.66 -23.84 -23.62
C ALA A 160 -0.45 -24.56 -22.87
N ARG A 161 -0.29 -24.70 -21.56
CA ARG A 161 -1.28 -25.31 -20.68
C ARG A 161 -1.27 -24.68 -19.28
N LEU A 162 -2.36 -24.85 -18.56
CA LEU A 162 -2.42 -24.50 -17.13
C LEU A 162 -1.93 -25.68 -16.29
N VAL A 163 -0.97 -25.41 -15.43
CA VAL A 163 -0.45 -26.38 -14.45
C VAL A 163 -0.76 -25.91 -13.04
N ILE A 164 -1.13 -26.85 -12.18
CA ILE A 164 -1.45 -26.61 -10.78
C ILE A 164 -0.23 -27.01 -9.95
N GLU A 165 0.00 -26.29 -8.88
CA GLU A 165 1.08 -26.57 -7.93
C GLU A 165 1.16 -28.07 -7.57
N GLY A 166 2.40 -28.62 -7.59
CA GLY A 166 2.67 -30.05 -7.39
C GLY A 166 2.50 -30.96 -8.61
N GLU A 167 2.17 -30.41 -9.79
CA GLU A 167 2.23 -31.16 -11.06
C GLU A 167 3.65 -31.19 -11.61
N ASN A 168 3.94 -32.20 -12.45
CA ASN A 168 5.24 -32.29 -13.11
C ASN A 168 5.40 -31.16 -14.13
N ILE A 169 6.48 -30.40 -13.99
CA ILE A 169 6.87 -29.27 -14.83
C ILE A 169 8.20 -29.48 -15.54
N ASP A 170 8.68 -30.71 -15.62
CA ASP A 170 9.93 -31.04 -16.33
C ASP A 170 9.81 -30.58 -17.79
N ASN A 171 10.88 -30.01 -18.33
CA ASN A 171 10.95 -29.45 -19.69
C ASN A 171 9.91 -28.34 -19.98
N LEU A 172 9.31 -27.75 -18.96
CA LEU A 172 8.38 -26.63 -19.09
C LEU A 172 8.97 -25.36 -18.49
N GLU A 173 8.78 -24.25 -19.19
CA GLU A 173 8.89 -22.93 -18.62
C GLU A 173 7.56 -22.57 -18.00
N THR A 174 7.53 -22.07 -16.76
CA THR A 174 6.30 -21.76 -16.04
C THR A 174 6.27 -20.31 -15.56
N LEU A 175 5.07 -19.72 -15.56
CA LEU A 175 4.81 -18.41 -15.00
C LEU A 175 3.54 -18.47 -14.13
N PRO A 176 3.61 -18.20 -12.82
CA PRO A 176 2.45 -18.12 -11.94
C PRO A 176 1.48 -17.03 -12.40
N LEU A 177 0.20 -17.38 -12.58
CA LEU A 177 -0.84 -16.44 -13.02
C LEU A 177 -1.76 -16.04 -11.89
N ILE A 178 -2.28 -17.02 -11.13
CA ILE A 178 -3.20 -16.79 -10.03
C ILE A 178 -2.87 -17.71 -8.86
N ARG A 179 -3.29 -17.31 -7.67
CA ARG A 179 -3.34 -18.18 -6.50
C ARG A 179 -4.78 -18.29 -6.05
N ILE A 180 -5.22 -19.52 -5.75
CA ILE A 180 -6.56 -19.85 -5.28
C ILE A 180 -6.45 -20.25 -3.82
N GLU A 181 -7.29 -19.67 -2.98
CA GLU A 181 -7.40 -20.01 -1.56
C GLU A 181 -8.80 -20.48 -1.21
N ALA A 182 -8.91 -21.17 -0.08
CA ALA A 182 -10.17 -21.57 0.50
C ALA A 182 -10.79 -20.40 1.28
N SER A 183 -12.03 -20.07 1.01
CA SER A 183 -12.79 -19.06 1.74
C SER A 183 -14.11 -19.63 2.20
N SER A 184 -14.43 -19.49 3.48
CA SER A 184 -15.74 -19.87 4.01
C SER A 184 -16.74 -18.74 3.76
N ASN A 185 -17.92 -19.06 3.22
CA ASN A 185 -19.04 -18.13 3.16
C ASN A 185 -19.74 -18.03 4.54
N GLU A 186 -20.78 -17.21 4.64
CA GLU A 186 -21.57 -17.01 5.86
C GLU A 186 -22.24 -18.30 6.35
N ASP A 187 -22.51 -19.24 5.46
CA ASP A 187 -23.11 -20.56 5.76
C ASP A 187 -22.06 -21.64 6.14
N GLY A 188 -20.77 -21.26 6.22
CA GLY A 188 -19.68 -22.17 6.54
C GLY A 188 -19.24 -23.08 5.38
N VAL A 189 -19.76 -22.88 4.18
CA VAL A 189 -19.33 -23.63 2.98
C VAL A 189 -18.00 -23.09 2.48
N VAL A 190 -17.03 -23.98 2.32
CA VAL A 190 -15.70 -23.63 1.81
C VAL A 190 -15.73 -23.61 0.29
N LEU A 191 -15.51 -22.43 -0.28
CA LEU A 191 -15.47 -22.18 -1.73
C LEU A 191 -14.09 -21.68 -2.15
N PRO A 192 -13.66 -22.05 -3.36
CA PRO A 192 -12.42 -21.48 -3.92
C PRO A 192 -12.63 -20.02 -4.32
N ARG A 193 -11.67 -19.18 -3.95
CA ARG A 193 -11.60 -17.80 -4.42
C ARG A 193 -10.18 -17.44 -4.82
N GLU A 194 -10.04 -16.44 -5.64
CA GLU A 194 -8.73 -15.87 -5.95
C GLU A 194 -8.13 -15.19 -4.69
N ASP A 195 -6.87 -15.54 -4.36
CA ASP A 195 -6.13 -14.90 -3.27
C ASP A 195 -6.00 -13.38 -3.56
N PRO A 196 -6.61 -12.51 -2.74
CA PRO A 196 -6.55 -11.06 -2.96
C PRO A 196 -5.13 -10.49 -2.79
N THR A 197 -4.25 -11.26 -2.14
CA THR A 197 -2.88 -10.81 -1.87
C THR A 197 -1.90 -11.20 -2.97
N PHE A 198 -2.25 -12.14 -3.83
CA PHE A 198 -1.39 -12.56 -4.93
C PHE A 198 -1.51 -11.59 -6.12
N SER A 199 -0.38 -11.27 -6.72
CA SER A 199 -0.27 -10.62 -8.02
C SER A 199 0.82 -11.30 -8.83
N PRO A 200 0.56 -11.65 -10.10
CA PRO A 200 1.56 -12.28 -10.95
C PRO A 200 2.69 -11.31 -11.33
N ALA A 201 3.79 -11.87 -11.87
CA ALA A 201 4.73 -11.07 -12.63
C ALA A 201 4.01 -10.43 -13.83
N CYS A 202 4.18 -9.13 -14.03
CA CYS A 202 3.49 -8.40 -15.08
C CYS A 202 4.46 -7.71 -16.02
N TYR A 203 4.17 -7.78 -17.31
CA TYR A 203 4.90 -7.05 -18.34
C TYR A 203 4.64 -5.55 -18.24
N SER A 204 3.41 -5.18 -17.92
CA SER A 204 2.97 -3.81 -17.63
C SER A 204 2.13 -3.79 -16.36
N ILE A 205 2.02 -2.63 -15.72
CA ILE A 205 1.23 -2.48 -14.48
C ILE A 205 -0.25 -2.87 -14.67
N GLY A 206 -0.78 -2.67 -15.88
CA GLY A 206 -2.14 -3.05 -16.27
C GLY A 206 -2.37 -4.57 -16.33
N GLY A 207 -1.30 -5.39 -16.40
CA GLY A 207 -1.40 -6.85 -16.38
C GLY A 207 -1.94 -7.42 -15.06
N SER A 208 -1.94 -6.64 -13.97
CA SER A 208 -2.60 -6.99 -12.71
C SER A 208 -3.60 -5.91 -12.31
N ALA A 209 -4.88 -6.22 -12.38
CA ALA A 209 -5.94 -5.32 -11.93
C ALA A 209 -5.77 -4.87 -10.47
N LYS A 210 -5.19 -5.72 -9.61
CA LYS A 210 -4.92 -5.43 -8.20
C LYS A 210 -3.82 -4.37 -8.05
N MET A 211 -2.69 -4.53 -8.74
CA MET A 211 -1.59 -3.55 -8.69
C MET A 211 -1.98 -2.23 -9.35
N TYR A 212 -2.68 -2.28 -10.49
CA TYR A 212 -3.18 -1.08 -11.15
C TYR A 212 -4.14 -0.29 -10.26
N ARG A 213 -5.07 -0.97 -9.60
CA ARG A 213 -6.01 -0.35 -8.65
C ARG A 213 -5.26 0.32 -7.49
N LEU A 214 -4.27 -0.38 -6.90
CA LEU A 214 -3.44 0.17 -5.82
C LEU A 214 -2.74 1.47 -6.27
N LEU A 215 -2.11 1.47 -7.43
CA LEU A 215 -1.45 2.67 -8.00
C LEU A 215 -2.45 3.81 -8.21
N ARG A 216 -3.61 3.52 -8.82
CA ARG A 216 -4.67 4.50 -9.06
C ARG A 216 -5.18 5.12 -7.77
N ASP A 217 -5.47 4.30 -6.77
CA ASP A 217 -6.02 4.75 -5.49
C ASP A 217 -4.97 5.55 -4.69
N LEU A 218 -3.69 5.19 -4.79
CA LEU A 218 -2.60 5.95 -4.20
C LEU A 218 -2.38 7.31 -4.90
N ALA A 219 -2.46 7.33 -6.23
CA ALA A 219 -2.37 8.57 -7.02
C ALA A 219 -3.51 9.54 -6.67
N ALA A 220 -4.74 9.02 -6.52
CA ALA A 220 -5.91 9.80 -6.09
C ALA A 220 -5.72 10.35 -4.68
N ALA A 221 -5.23 9.54 -3.73
CA ALA A 221 -4.96 9.98 -2.36
C ALA A 221 -3.89 11.09 -2.32
N ALA A 222 -2.78 10.92 -3.07
CA ALA A 222 -1.74 11.95 -3.15
C ALA A 222 -2.26 13.27 -3.72
N LEU A 223 -3.13 13.22 -4.74
CA LEU A 223 -3.77 14.42 -5.30
C LEU A 223 -4.68 15.10 -4.30
N THR A 224 -5.52 14.35 -3.59
CA THR A 224 -6.43 14.89 -2.57
C THR A 224 -5.65 15.60 -1.47
N HIS A 225 -4.64 14.96 -0.89
CA HIS A 225 -3.82 15.57 0.15
C HIS A 225 -3.02 16.80 -0.35
N ARG A 226 -2.58 16.79 -1.61
CA ARG A 226 -1.99 17.96 -2.24
C ARG A 226 -2.96 19.14 -2.29
N GLN A 227 -4.21 18.91 -2.71
CA GLN A 227 -5.24 19.95 -2.81
C GLN A 227 -5.63 20.49 -1.44
N GLU A 228 -5.81 19.64 -0.45
CA GLU A 228 -6.10 20.02 0.94
C GLU A 228 -5.00 20.92 1.50
N LEU A 229 -3.74 20.53 1.34
CA LEU A 229 -2.59 21.28 1.84
C LEU A 229 -2.43 22.62 1.11
N ALA A 230 -2.59 22.63 -0.21
CA ALA A 230 -2.55 23.85 -1.01
C ALA A 230 -3.66 24.86 -0.60
N SER A 231 -4.87 24.37 -0.35
CA SER A 231 -5.99 25.20 0.13
C SER A 231 -5.71 25.77 1.52
N LYS A 232 -5.19 24.98 2.45
CA LYS A 232 -4.82 25.45 3.80
C LYS A 232 -3.75 26.56 3.74
N LEU A 233 -2.74 26.40 2.93
CA LEU A 233 -1.65 27.37 2.78
C LEU A 233 -2.11 28.64 2.03
N GLY A 234 -2.97 28.51 1.02
CA GLY A 234 -3.51 29.66 0.27
C GLY A 234 -4.54 30.47 1.03
N GLY A 235 -5.39 29.82 1.86
CA GLY A 235 -6.46 30.46 2.62
C GLY A 235 -5.98 31.31 3.82
N GLN A 236 -4.74 31.16 4.25
CA GLN A 236 -4.19 31.91 5.40
C GLN A 236 -3.69 33.32 5.05
N GLY A 237 -3.86 33.78 3.82
CA GLY A 237 -3.45 35.13 3.41
C GLY A 237 -1.95 35.42 3.59
N MET A 238 -1.14 34.37 3.64
CA MET A 238 0.30 34.47 3.86
C MET A 238 0.97 35.12 2.65
N GLY A 239 1.35 36.35 2.80
CA GLY A 239 2.38 36.92 1.94
C GLY A 239 3.63 36.05 2.03
N TRP A 240 4.00 35.39 0.91
CA TRP A 240 5.14 34.50 0.81
C TRP A 240 6.45 35.27 0.99
N SER A 241 6.81 35.54 2.24
CA SER A 241 8.16 36.02 2.55
C SER A 241 8.91 34.91 3.29
N PRO A 242 10.03 34.40 2.73
CA PRO A 242 10.82 33.36 3.38
C PRO A 242 11.29 33.72 4.79
N SER A 243 11.40 35.01 5.08
CA SER A 243 11.83 35.55 6.39
C SER A 243 10.77 35.47 7.49
N THR A 244 9.50 35.17 7.14
CA THR A 244 8.38 35.17 8.10
C THR A 244 7.81 33.76 8.35
N LEU A 245 8.30 32.72 7.66
CA LEU A 245 7.83 31.36 7.82
C LEU A 245 8.35 30.76 9.15
N ASN A 246 7.42 30.22 9.94
CA ASN A 246 7.79 29.39 11.08
C ASN A 246 8.16 27.96 10.61
N SER A 247 8.73 27.14 11.51
CA SER A 247 9.17 25.77 11.19
C SER A 247 8.04 24.88 10.68
N THR A 248 6.83 25.00 11.21
CA THR A 248 5.65 24.23 10.77
C THR A 248 5.23 24.62 9.37
N GLN A 249 5.22 25.91 9.05
CA GLN A 249 4.91 26.41 7.72
C GLN A 249 5.96 25.97 6.70
N MET A 250 7.24 25.97 7.07
CA MET A 250 8.32 25.50 6.21
C MET A 250 8.14 24.00 5.90
N LEU A 251 7.83 23.17 6.88
CA LEU A 251 7.52 21.74 6.67
C LEU A 251 6.31 21.54 5.76
N ALA A 252 5.26 22.34 5.92
CA ALA A 252 4.07 22.28 5.07
C ALA A 252 4.41 22.64 3.61
N VAL A 253 5.28 23.65 3.39
CA VAL A 253 5.75 24.02 2.05
C VAL A 253 6.59 22.92 1.41
N LEU A 254 7.53 22.32 2.16
CA LEU A 254 8.35 21.20 1.67
C LEU A 254 7.45 20.00 1.32
N ARG A 255 6.47 19.68 2.16
CA ARG A 255 5.49 18.63 1.88
C ARG A 255 4.66 18.94 0.64
N LEU A 256 4.18 20.18 0.47
CA LEU A 256 3.45 20.58 -0.74
C LEU A 256 4.32 20.44 -1.99
N ARG A 257 5.60 20.79 -1.91
CA ARG A 257 6.56 20.58 -3.01
C ARG A 257 6.66 19.11 -3.39
N THR A 258 6.85 18.23 -2.43
CA THR A 258 6.89 16.77 -2.64
C THR A 258 5.57 16.27 -3.26
N LEU A 259 4.42 16.64 -2.71
CA LEU A 259 3.12 16.26 -3.24
C LEU A 259 2.86 16.82 -4.65
N ASN A 260 3.27 18.06 -4.96
CA ASN A 260 3.17 18.62 -6.31
C ASN A 260 3.96 17.79 -7.34
N HIS A 261 5.18 17.38 -6.97
CA HIS A 261 6.02 16.57 -7.84
C HIS A 261 5.41 15.20 -8.10
N TYR A 262 5.09 14.45 -7.04
CA TYR A 262 4.69 13.05 -7.16
C TYR A 262 3.22 12.86 -7.55
N SER A 263 2.28 13.71 -7.16
CA SER A 263 0.88 13.56 -7.55
C SER A 263 0.69 13.63 -9.07
N GLY A 264 1.38 14.59 -9.73
CA GLY A 264 1.32 14.72 -11.19
C GLY A 264 1.97 13.53 -11.89
N MET A 265 3.14 13.08 -11.41
CA MET A 265 3.84 11.91 -11.95
C MET A 265 3.00 10.63 -11.81
N LEU A 266 2.43 10.36 -10.62
CA LEU A 266 1.60 9.18 -10.39
C LEU A 266 0.36 9.14 -11.29
N GLN A 267 -0.26 10.29 -11.54
CA GLN A 267 -1.37 10.38 -12.51
C GLN A 267 -0.95 9.97 -13.92
N GLN A 268 0.23 10.39 -14.36
CA GLN A 268 0.75 10.00 -15.68
C GLN A 268 1.08 8.51 -15.73
N LEU A 269 1.62 7.92 -14.66
CA LEU A 269 1.85 6.48 -14.58
C LEU A 269 0.54 5.67 -14.64
N VAL A 270 -0.54 6.19 -14.06
CA VAL A 270 -1.89 5.58 -14.17
C VAL A 270 -2.43 5.67 -15.60
N ALA A 271 -2.21 6.79 -16.27
CA ALA A 271 -2.69 6.99 -17.65
C ALA A 271 -1.88 6.19 -18.69
N ALA A 272 -0.63 5.88 -18.40
CA ALA A 272 0.27 5.17 -19.30
C ALA A 272 0.16 3.65 -19.13
N SER A 273 -0.63 2.98 -19.98
CA SER A 273 -0.93 1.55 -19.88
C SER A 273 0.30 0.61 -20.02
N GLY A 274 1.38 1.07 -20.66
CA GLY A 274 2.58 0.28 -20.96
C GLY A 274 3.69 0.33 -19.90
N VAL A 275 3.53 1.07 -18.81
CA VAL A 275 4.57 1.25 -17.78
C VAL A 275 4.85 -0.07 -17.06
N SER A 276 6.14 -0.39 -16.89
CA SER A 276 6.55 -1.62 -16.19
C SER A 276 6.32 -1.51 -14.69
N PRO A 277 5.99 -2.62 -14.00
CA PRO A 277 5.89 -2.60 -12.54
C PRO A 277 7.20 -2.18 -11.85
N PHE A 278 8.35 -2.49 -12.43
CA PHE A 278 9.64 -2.08 -11.89
C PHE A 278 9.80 -0.55 -11.87
N GLU A 279 9.41 0.12 -12.95
CA GLU A 279 9.44 1.58 -13.00
C GLU A 279 8.49 2.20 -11.96
N VAL A 280 7.27 1.67 -11.85
CA VAL A 280 6.32 2.11 -10.82
C VAL A 280 6.90 1.91 -9.42
N TYR A 281 7.55 0.75 -9.16
CA TYR A 281 8.23 0.48 -7.89
C TYR A 281 9.29 1.55 -7.58
N LEU A 282 10.16 1.89 -8.54
CA LEU A 282 11.18 2.91 -8.33
C LEU A 282 10.57 4.26 -7.96
N ARG A 283 9.51 4.67 -8.66
CA ARG A 283 8.82 5.94 -8.37
C ARG A 283 8.10 5.95 -7.02
N LEU A 284 7.48 4.84 -6.64
CA LEU A 284 6.86 4.73 -5.32
C LEU A 284 7.90 4.71 -4.20
N ARG A 285 9.06 4.06 -4.42
CA ARG A 285 10.16 4.06 -3.48
C ARG A 285 10.77 5.46 -3.30
N GLU A 286 10.99 6.20 -4.39
CA GLU A 286 11.41 7.60 -4.36
C GLU A 286 10.41 8.45 -3.57
N PHE A 287 9.10 8.30 -3.85
CA PHE A 287 8.05 9.02 -3.15
C PHE A 287 8.03 8.72 -1.65
N LEU A 288 8.16 7.45 -1.28
CA LEU A 288 8.28 7.06 0.13
C LEU A 288 9.49 7.74 0.80
N GLY A 289 10.65 7.78 0.13
CA GLY A 289 11.86 8.40 0.66
C GLY A 289 11.68 9.89 0.93
N GLU A 290 11.07 10.61 0.01
CA GLU A 290 10.78 12.03 0.17
C GLU A 290 9.78 12.31 1.31
N LEU A 291 8.77 11.47 1.46
CA LEU A 291 7.81 11.59 2.56
C LEU A 291 8.43 11.20 3.90
N ALA A 292 9.24 10.14 3.95
CA ALA A 292 9.93 9.69 5.15
C ALA A 292 10.94 10.73 5.65
N ALA A 293 11.63 11.44 4.74
CA ALA A 293 12.52 12.54 5.11
C ALA A 293 11.80 13.69 5.85
N LEU A 294 10.50 13.86 5.60
CA LEU A 294 9.66 14.87 6.28
C LEU A 294 9.06 14.37 7.61
N ALA A 295 9.21 13.09 7.92
CA ALA A 295 8.69 12.46 9.13
C ALA A 295 9.58 11.24 9.51
N PRO A 296 10.87 11.47 9.85
CA PRO A 296 11.84 10.39 10.06
C PRO A 296 11.55 9.53 11.30
N ASP A 297 10.76 10.04 12.24
CA ASP A 297 10.23 9.32 13.40
C ASP A 297 9.09 8.33 13.06
N ARG A 298 8.49 8.45 11.88
CA ARG A 298 7.37 7.61 11.44
C ARG A 298 7.77 6.51 10.47
N ASP A 299 8.86 6.69 9.73
CA ASP A 299 9.36 5.71 8.76
C ASP A 299 10.88 5.81 8.60
N ALA A 300 11.59 4.71 8.83
CA ALA A 300 13.04 4.62 8.72
C ALA A 300 13.56 4.47 7.27
N PHE A 301 12.67 4.42 6.29
CA PHE A 301 13.00 4.27 4.86
C PHE A 301 13.80 3.00 4.51
N GLU A 302 13.65 1.93 5.22
CA GLU A 302 14.16 0.63 4.81
C GLU A 302 13.18 -0.02 3.83
N THR A 303 13.61 -0.27 2.59
CA THR A 303 12.75 -0.84 1.55
C THR A 303 13.28 -2.18 1.06
N ALA A 304 12.38 -3.15 0.86
CA ALA A 304 12.72 -4.41 0.24
C ALA A 304 13.19 -4.21 -1.22
N ALA A 305 14.11 -5.06 -1.66
CA ALA A 305 14.50 -5.13 -3.06
C ALA A 305 13.30 -5.56 -3.93
N TYR A 306 13.29 -5.12 -5.18
CA TYR A 306 12.25 -5.53 -6.12
C TYR A 306 12.37 -7.01 -6.47
N ASP A 307 11.27 -7.74 -6.34
CA ASP A 307 11.12 -9.12 -6.82
C ASP A 307 10.01 -9.13 -7.87
N HIS A 308 10.42 -9.38 -9.14
CA HIS A 308 9.48 -9.37 -10.26
C HIS A 308 8.50 -10.55 -10.24
N LEU A 309 8.91 -11.67 -9.68
CA LEU A 309 8.06 -12.87 -9.56
C LEU A 309 7.04 -12.74 -8.42
N ARG A 310 7.28 -11.83 -7.46
CA ARG A 310 6.41 -11.59 -6.30
C ARG A 310 6.17 -10.09 -6.06
N PRO A 311 5.65 -9.34 -7.04
CA PRO A 311 5.49 -7.90 -6.91
C PRO A 311 4.42 -7.50 -5.89
N GLY A 312 3.37 -8.31 -5.72
CA GLY A 312 2.22 -7.99 -4.88
C GLY A 312 2.55 -7.59 -3.44
N PRO A 313 3.34 -8.36 -2.66
CA PRO A 313 3.75 -7.98 -1.32
C PRO A 313 4.50 -6.65 -1.26
N ILE A 314 5.40 -6.39 -2.21
CA ILE A 314 6.22 -5.17 -2.29
C ILE A 314 5.35 -3.94 -2.49
N PHE A 315 4.41 -4.00 -3.45
CA PHE A 315 3.50 -2.89 -3.72
C PHE A 315 2.58 -2.58 -2.54
N ARG A 316 2.07 -3.61 -1.86
CA ARG A 316 1.25 -3.43 -0.66
C ARG A 316 2.05 -2.84 0.51
N GLU A 317 3.29 -3.24 0.67
CA GLU A 317 4.17 -2.66 1.69
C GLU A 317 4.38 -1.17 1.43
N LEU A 318 4.72 -0.79 0.20
CA LEU A 318 4.88 0.62 -0.18
C LEU A 318 3.58 1.41 0.05
N ASP A 319 2.44 0.89 -0.37
CA ASP A 319 1.14 1.53 -0.15
C ASP A 319 0.83 1.73 1.34
N LYS A 320 1.05 0.67 2.15
CA LYS A 320 0.84 0.71 3.61
C LYS A 320 1.72 1.76 4.30
N ARG A 321 2.92 2.01 3.80
CA ARG A 321 3.87 2.98 4.37
C ARG A 321 3.63 4.39 3.85
N ILE A 322 3.32 4.55 2.56
CA ILE A 322 3.08 5.88 1.95
C ILE A 322 1.80 6.51 2.50
N ARG A 323 0.68 5.78 2.58
CA ARG A 323 -0.63 6.35 2.98
C ARG A 323 -0.62 7.10 4.31
N PRO A 324 -0.05 6.58 5.41
CA PRO A 324 0.04 7.33 6.66
C PRO A 324 0.90 8.59 6.54
N LEU A 325 1.94 8.56 5.68
CA LEU A 325 2.83 9.70 5.48
C LEU A 325 2.23 10.79 4.60
N LEU A 326 1.21 10.49 3.78
CA LEU A 326 0.46 11.51 3.03
C LEU A 326 -0.26 12.49 3.95
N ARG A 327 -0.75 12.01 5.08
CA ARG A 327 -1.40 12.86 6.08
C ARG A 327 -0.35 13.72 6.76
N GLU A 328 -0.69 14.99 6.99
CA GLU A 328 0.12 15.79 7.89
C GLU A 328 0.27 15.01 9.21
N PRO A 329 1.45 15.06 9.86
CA PRO A 329 1.50 14.65 11.25
C PRO A 329 0.38 15.41 11.93
N THR A 330 -0.59 14.71 12.45
CA THR A 330 -1.60 15.36 13.28
C THR A 330 -0.76 16.01 14.37
N GLN A 331 -0.72 17.33 14.38
CA GLN A 331 -0.28 18.03 15.59
C GLN A 331 -1.22 17.46 16.63
N GLY A 332 -0.70 16.61 17.51
CA GLY A 332 -1.51 16.00 18.53
C GLY A 332 -2.36 17.10 19.10
N THR A 333 -3.67 17.01 18.92
CA THR A 333 -4.58 18.01 19.44
C THR A 333 -4.37 18.00 20.92
N PHE A 334 -3.68 18.98 21.42
CA PHE A 334 -3.56 19.15 22.86
C PHE A 334 -4.68 20.07 23.32
N LYS A 335 -5.22 19.77 24.47
CA LYS A 335 -6.08 20.70 25.22
C LYS A 335 -5.22 21.41 26.25
N GLU A 336 -5.39 22.73 26.35
CA GLU A 336 -4.71 23.57 27.32
C GLU A 336 -5.69 23.95 28.45
N PHE A 337 -5.33 23.62 29.70
CA PHE A 337 -6.05 23.96 30.91
C PHE A 337 -5.21 24.93 31.74
N LYS A 338 -5.62 26.19 31.78
CA LYS A 338 -4.90 27.24 32.50
C LYS A 338 -5.11 27.13 33.99
N PHE A 339 -4.05 27.45 34.77
CA PHE A 339 -4.12 27.60 36.21
C PHE A 339 -4.34 29.07 36.55
N ASN A 340 -5.27 29.33 37.45
CA ASN A 340 -5.57 30.65 37.96
C ASN A 340 -5.22 30.72 39.45
N LEU A 341 -4.78 31.89 39.89
CA LEU A 341 -4.46 32.11 41.28
C LEU A 341 -5.75 32.17 42.12
N GLU A 342 -5.87 31.29 43.09
CA GLU A 342 -6.94 31.25 44.05
C GLU A 342 -6.32 31.20 45.46
N GLY A 343 -6.36 32.28 46.24
CA GLY A 343 -5.72 32.39 47.56
C GLY A 343 -4.18 32.25 47.44
N ALA A 344 -3.60 31.27 48.12
CA ALA A 344 -2.15 31.01 48.12
C ALA A 344 -1.72 29.90 47.13
N SER A 345 -2.63 29.41 46.28
CA SER A 345 -2.38 28.31 45.37
C SER A 345 -2.90 28.62 43.95
N LEU A 346 -2.40 27.88 42.96
CA LEU A 346 -2.90 27.93 41.59
C LEU A 346 -3.85 26.75 41.36
N VAL A 347 -5.02 27.01 40.81
CA VAL A 347 -6.06 25.99 40.51
C VAL A 347 -6.33 25.93 39.03
N SER A 348 -6.36 24.72 38.46
CA SER A 348 -6.66 24.52 37.05
C SER A 348 -8.08 24.85 36.72
N SER A 349 -8.33 25.24 35.47
CA SER A 349 -9.66 25.17 34.85
C SER A 349 -10.25 23.76 35.01
N PRO A 350 -11.57 23.59 35.03
CA PRO A 350 -12.18 22.26 35.07
C PRO A 350 -11.70 21.38 33.91
N ILE A 351 -11.35 20.13 34.21
CA ILE A 351 -10.88 19.13 33.24
C ILE A 351 -11.98 18.07 33.12
N GLU A 352 -12.49 17.83 31.93
CA GLU A 352 -13.50 16.81 31.72
C GLU A 352 -12.95 15.39 31.91
N LEU A 353 -13.78 14.47 32.38
CA LEU A 353 -13.35 13.09 32.62
C LEU A 353 -12.81 12.44 31.33
N ILE A 354 -13.43 12.74 30.19
CA ILE A 354 -13.02 12.28 28.88
C ILE A 354 -11.60 12.74 28.49
N ASP A 355 -11.16 13.91 28.99
CA ASP A 355 -9.83 14.42 28.73
C ASP A 355 -8.76 13.64 29.52
N PHE A 356 -9.10 13.14 30.69
CA PHE A 356 -8.26 12.24 31.46
C PHE A 356 -8.19 10.83 30.85
N GLU A 357 -9.31 10.35 30.24
CA GLU A 357 -9.42 9.01 29.66
C GLU A 357 -8.76 8.91 28.30
N ASN A 358 -8.93 9.90 27.46
CA ASN A 358 -8.37 9.94 26.11
C ASN A 358 -6.98 10.60 26.05
N GLY A 359 -6.50 11.15 27.15
CA GLY A 359 -5.17 11.74 27.23
C GLY A 359 -4.08 10.68 27.15
N ILE A 360 -3.17 10.83 26.19
CA ILE A 360 -1.99 9.97 26.03
C ILE A 360 -0.85 10.47 26.95
N ASP A 361 -0.66 11.78 26.97
CA ASP A 361 0.44 12.42 27.68
C ASP A 361 -0.03 13.70 28.37
N PHE A 362 0.51 13.95 29.56
CA PHE A 362 0.14 15.06 30.41
C PHE A 362 1.39 15.87 30.77
N MET A 363 1.42 17.13 30.35
CA MET A 363 2.57 18.02 30.56
C MET A 363 2.15 19.30 31.25
N LEU A 364 2.81 19.64 32.36
CA LEU A 364 2.71 20.94 32.97
C LEU A 364 3.70 21.90 32.32
N GLY A 365 3.21 22.97 31.72
CA GLY A 365 4.02 24.04 31.14
C GLY A 365 4.03 25.26 32.06
N ILE A 366 5.20 25.74 32.40
CA ILE A 366 5.42 26.90 33.26
C ILE A 366 6.18 27.96 32.47
N GLN A 367 5.50 29.07 32.16
CA GLN A 367 6.12 30.26 31.58
C GLN A 367 6.77 31.07 32.70
N SER A 368 8.08 31.26 32.66
CA SER A 368 8.82 31.99 33.69
C SER A 368 10.00 32.73 33.10
N LYS A 369 10.33 33.86 33.71
CA LYS A 369 11.59 34.60 33.47
C LYS A 369 12.74 34.14 34.36
N ALA A 370 12.47 33.28 35.33
CA ALA A 370 13.50 32.71 36.18
C ALA A 370 14.43 31.77 35.42
N ASP A 371 15.62 31.53 35.95
CA ASP A 371 16.55 30.57 35.37
C ASP A 371 15.89 29.17 35.32
N ALA A 372 16.04 28.52 34.17
CA ALA A 372 15.40 27.23 33.89
C ALA A 372 15.87 26.11 34.86
N ASN A 373 17.09 26.17 35.35
CA ASN A 373 17.62 25.18 36.27
C ASN A 373 17.11 25.42 37.69
N GLU A 374 17.00 26.68 38.15
CA GLU A 374 16.38 27.03 39.42
C GLU A 374 14.92 26.63 39.47
N LEU A 375 14.16 26.94 38.41
CA LEU A 375 12.77 26.52 38.27
C LEU A 375 12.66 24.99 38.33
N THR A 376 13.53 24.28 37.65
CA THR A 376 13.54 22.81 37.60
C THR A 376 13.77 22.22 39.00
N ARG A 377 14.76 22.74 39.74
CA ARG A 377 15.06 22.29 41.13
C ARG A 377 13.89 22.52 42.08
N LEU A 378 13.15 23.61 41.90
CA LEU A 378 11.95 23.89 42.68
C LEU A 378 10.81 22.93 42.37
N VAL A 379 10.49 22.76 41.07
CA VAL A 379 9.29 22.02 40.60
C VAL A 379 9.42 20.51 40.82
N ILE A 380 10.63 19.95 40.72
CA ILE A 380 10.86 18.51 40.92
C ILE A 380 10.87 18.14 42.40
N ASP A 381 11.18 19.08 43.28
CA ASP A 381 11.22 18.82 44.73
C ASP A 381 9.80 18.81 45.33
N SER A 382 9.30 17.62 45.57
CA SER A 382 7.96 17.39 46.12
C SER A 382 7.76 17.90 47.54
N GLN A 383 8.82 18.35 48.22
CA GLN A 383 8.71 19.00 49.53
C GLN A 383 8.50 20.53 49.41
N ARG A 384 8.89 21.09 48.28
CA ARG A 384 8.85 22.53 48.03
C ARG A 384 7.74 22.93 47.05
N PHE A 385 7.36 22.02 46.14
CA PHE A 385 6.37 22.25 45.10
C PHE A 385 5.54 20.98 44.84
N ASN A 386 4.21 21.11 44.89
CA ASN A 386 3.32 19.98 44.73
C ASN A 386 2.19 20.26 43.77
N LEU A 387 1.95 19.32 42.83
CA LEU A 387 0.74 19.24 42.01
C LEU A 387 -0.20 18.21 42.66
N LEU A 388 -1.38 18.64 43.03
CA LEU A 388 -2.33 17.87 43.82
C LEU A 388 -3.74 17.90 43.24
N PRO A 389 -4.60 16.91 43.52
CA PRO A 389 -6.04 17.04 43.36
C PRO A 389 -6.63 18.18 44.18
N SER A 390 -7.62 18.87 43.71
CA SER A 390 -8.17 20.06 44.38
C SER A 390 -8.71 19.81 45.80
N THR A 391 -9.17 18.60 46.09
CA THR A 391 -9.60 18.18 47.44
C THR A 391 -8.50 18.30 48.51
N TYR A 392 -7.23 18.17 48.13
CA TYR A 392 -6.09 18.23 49.05
C TYR A 392 -5.53 19.65 49.28
N ARG A 393 -6.11 20.66 48.59
CA ARG A 393 -5.64 22.05 48.65
C ARG A 393 -5.54 22.57 50.08
N GLY A 394 -6.62 22.50 50.87
CA GLY A 394 -6.66 23.02 52.23
C GLY A 394 -5.66 22.32 53.18
N SER A 395 -5.43 21.01 52.98
CA SER A 395 -4.42 20.27 53.75
C SER A 395 -2.99 20.70 53.42
N ALA A 396 -2.72 20.99 52.16
CA ALA A 396 -1.39 21.41 51.71
C ALA A 396 -1.09 22.88 52.09
N GLU A 397 -2.07 23.77 51.98
CA GLU A 397 -1.93 25.16 52.44
C GLU A 397 -1.69 25.27 53.95
N ASN A 398 -2.20 24.31 54.73
CA ASN A 398 -2.00 24.21 56.19
C ASN A 398 -0.72 23.42 56.58
N GLN A 399 0.24 23.27 55.69
CA GLN A 399 1.54 22.61 55.94
C GLN A 399 1.46 21.08 56.19
N VAL A 400 0.38 20.41 55.89
CA VAL A 400 0.29 18.95 55.93
C VAL A 400 1.04 18.39 54.73
N LYS A 401 2.06 17.54 54.96
CA LYS A 401 2.84 16.87 53.93
C LYS A 401 1.94 15.87 53.16
N VAL A 402 1.41 16.28 52.02
CA VAL A 402 0.63 15.42 51.11
C VAL A 402 1.52 15.10 49.94
N PRO A 403 1.78 13.82 49.61
CA PRO A 403 2.54 13.47 48.42
C PRO A 403 1.76 13.90 47.17
N GLY A 404 2.41 14.69 46.30
CA GLY A 404 1.81 15.17 45.04
C GLY A 404 2.01 14.22 43.86
N ILE A 405 1.49 14.62 42.72
CA ILE A 405 1.77 13.99 41.44
C ILE A 405 3.23 14.31 41.07
N LYS A 406 4.04 13.28 40.78
CA LYS A 406 5.47 13.46 40.45
C LYS A 406 5.58 14.17 39.08
N LEU A 407 6.47 15.15 39.06
CA LEU A 407 6.84 15.95 37.92
C LEU A 407 8.29 15.65 37.50
N GLU A 408 8.50 15.37 36.22
CA GLU A 408 9.81 15.09 35.63
C GLU A 408 10.08 16.10 34.52
N ARG A 409 11.28 16.70 34.52
CA ARG A 409 11.64 17.68 33.49
C ARG A 409 11.74 17.02 32.13
N GLU A 410 11.06 17.59 31.15
CA GLU A 410 11.06 17.07 29.78
C GLU A 410 11.80 18.02 28.82
N PHE A 411 12.75 17.49 28.04
CA PHE A 411 13.54 18.23 27.05
C PHE A 411 13.42 17.66 25.65
N ALA A 412 13.31 16.36 25.52
CA ALA A 412 13.42 15.66 24.23
C ALA A 412 12.05 15.36 23.61
N ASP A 413 11.14 14.81 24.39
CA ASP A 413 9.86 14.29 23.92
C ASP A 413 8.70 15.29 24.04
N ILE A 414 9.00 16.58 23.90
CA ILE A 414 7.96 17.61 23.87
C ILE A 414 7.24 17.55 22.52
N PRO A 415 5.91 17.35 22.48
CA PRO A 415 5.12 17.38 21.25
C PRO A 415 5.42 18.63 20.43
N THR A 416 5.58 18.45 19.12
CA THR A 416 6.03 19.52 18.19
C THR A 416 5.14 20.77 18.28
N ALA A 417 3.85 20.59 18.52
CA ALA A 417 2.91 21.68 18.71
C ALA A 417 3.17 22.56 19.95
N LEU A 418 3.88 22.01 20.96
CA LEU A 418 4.20 22.70 22.22
C LEU A 418 5.61 23.32 22.19
N ARG A 419 6.52 22.85 21.36
CA ARG A 419 7.95 23.29 21.30
C ARG A 419 8.17 24.77 20.97
N GLN A 420 7.17 25.50 20.51
CA GLN A 420 7.34 26.80 19.88
C GLN A 420 7.12 28.01 20.80
N ARG A 421 7.02 27.83 22.11
CA ARG A 421 6.81 28.97 23.04
C ARG A 421 8.12 29.27 23.78
N PRO A 422 8.86 30.32 23.46
CA PRO A 422 10.09 30.69 24.17
C PRO A 422 9.81 31.00 25.65
N GLY A 423 10.68 30.52 26.53
CA GLY A 423 10.55 30.71 27.99
C GLY A 423 9.57 29.76 28.71
N LEU A 424 8.90 28.84 27.95
CA LEU A 424 8.01 27.84 28.54
C LEU A 424 8.81 26.58 28.87
N ASN A 425 8.70 26.18 30.13
CA ASN A 425 9.41 24.99 30.68
C ASN A 425 8.40 23.88 30.91
N TYR A 426 8.68 22.67 30.37
CA TYR A 426 7.75 21.55 30.39
C TYR A 426 8.17 20.50 31.43
N PHE A 427 7.18 19.97 32.16
CA PHE A 427 7.32 18.89 33.12
C PHE A 427 6.27 17.83 32.85
N ARG A 428 6.72 16.61 32.61
CA ARG A 428 5.82 15.46 32.38
C ARG A 428 5.26 14.97 33.69
N LEU A 429 3.96 14.68 33.73
CA LEU A 429 3.30 14.09 34.89
C LEU A 429 3.53 12.58 34.89
N ASN A 430 4.15 12.06 35.93
CA ASN A 430 4.29 10.61 36.11
C ASN A 430 3.02 10.05 36.79
N THR A 431 2.02 9.74 35.96
CA THR A 431 0.70 9.29 36.38
C THR A 431 0.74 7.88 37.01
N SER A 432 1.64 7.00 36.54
CA SER A 432 1.80 5.63 37.04
C SER A 432 2.39 5.60 38.42
N ALA A 433 3.46 6.40 38.68
CA ALA A 433 4.08 6.48 40.01
C ALA A 433 3.19 7.19 41.06
N SER A 434 2.14 7.87 40.58
CA SER A 434 1.22 8.68 41.43
C SER A 434 -0.24 8.20 41.29
N ASP A 435 -0.45 6.91 41.10
CA ASP A 435 -1.75 6.31 40.72
C ASP A 435 -2.91 6.74 41.63
N GLN A 436 -2.72 6.74 42.96
CA GLN A 436 -3.78 7.15 43.87
C GLN A 436 -4.12 8.66 43.76
N MET A 437 -3.12 9.52 43.62
CA MET A 437 -3.34 10.95 43.41
C MET A 437 -3.97 11.22 42.06
N TRP A 438 -3.58 10.46 41.04
CA TRP A 438 -4.13 10.55 39.74
C TRP A 438 -5.63 10.15 39.68
N LYS A 439 -6.00 9.07 40.37
CA LYS A 439 -7.39 8.67 40.58
C LYS A 439 -8.23 9.76 41.25
N ASN A 440 -7.68 10.40 42.28
CA ASN A 440 -8.35 11.50 42.98
C ASN A 440 -8.48 12.74 42.06
N ALA A 441 -7.46 13.05 41.23
CA ALA A 441 -7.53 14.13 40.23
C ALA A 441 -8.65 13.96 39.21
N ARG A 442 -8.84 12.73 38.73
CA ARG A 442 -9.94 12.36 37.84
C ARG A 442 -11.31 12.59 38.48
N ARG A 443 -11.45 12.23 39.75
CA ARG A 443 -12.70 12.44 40.50
C ARG A 443 -12.98 13.91 40.73
N ASP A 444 -11.97 14.68 41.08
CA ASP A 444 -12.08 16.10 41.45
C ASP A 444 -12.26 17.00 40.20
N LYS A 445 -11.84 16.50 39.01
CA LYS A 445 -11.84 17.24 37.75
C LYS A 445 -11.05 18.56 37.78
N LYS A 446 -10.23 18.78 38.81
CA LYS A 446 -9.38 19.94 39.00
C LYS A 446 -8.07 19.56 39.71
N LEU A 447 -7.00 20.24 39.32
CA LEU A 447 -5.70 20.16 39.93
C LEU A 447 -5.35 21.47 40.60
N CYS A 448 -4.57 21.42 41.67
CA CYS A 448 -4.01 22.60 42.30
C CYS A 448 -2.49 22.47 42.43
N LEU A 449 -1.83 23.60 42.32
CA LEU A 449 -0.38 23.76 42.58
C LEU A 449 -0.19 24.53 43.86
N VAL A 450 0.59 23.95 44.76
CA VAL A 450 0.95 24.52 46.07
C VAL A 450 2.46 24.52 46.23
N TRP A 451 3.01 25.60 46.73
CA TRP A 451 4.46 25.73 47.02
C TRP A 451 4.69 26.20 48.45
N GLY A 452 5.88 25.94 48.99
CA GLY A 452 6.22 26.23 50.37
C GLY A 452 6.20 27.73 50.73
N GLN A 453 5.75 28.07 51.94
CA GLN A 453 5.83 29.43 52.43
C GLN A 453 7.30 29.88 52.50
N GLY A 454 7.65 30.93 51.75
CA GLY A 454 9.04 31.41 51.61
C GLY A 454 9.73 31.04 50.32
N GLU A 455 9.16 30.13 49.53
CA GLU A 455 9.70 29.82 48.20
C GLU A 455 9.27 30.90 47.19
N ARG A 456 10.22 31.42 46.42
CA ARG A 456 9.94 32.35 45.32
C ARG A 456 9.60 31.60 44.07
N PHE A 457 8.32 31.28 43.87
CA PHE A 457 7.83 30.75 42.61
C PHE A 457 7.44 31.91 41.69
N SER A 458 8.32 32.18 40.70
CA SER A 458 8.09 33.21 39.67
C SER A 458 7.51 32.58 38.41
N TYR A 459 6.33 33.00 38.02
CA TYR A 459 5.64 32.53 36.79
C TYR A 459 4.89 33.68 36.14
N GLU A 460 4.77 33.58 34.82
CA GLU A 460 3.87 34.45 33.98
C GLU A 460 2.55 33.74 33.70
N SER A 461 2.63 32.45 33.36
CA SER A 461 1.48 31.59 33.19
C SER A 461 1.84 30.14 33.50
N VAL A 462 0.83 29.38 33.94
CA VAL A 462 0.96 27.94 34.18
C VAL A 462 -0.24 27.26 33.48
N SER A 463 0.03 26.20 32.71
CA SER A 463 -0.99 25.46 32.00
C SER A 463 -0.68 23.95 32.02
N LEU A 464 -1.73 23.14 32.10
CA LEU A 464 -1.65 21.72 31.82
C LEU A 464 -1.99 21.50 30.36
N PHE A 465 -1.12 20.80 29.66
CA PHE A 465 -1.31 20.36 28.28
C PHE A 465 -1.59 18.84 28.28
N ILE A 466 -2.72 18.46 27.71
CA ILE A 466 -3.11 17.05 27.55
C ILE A 466 -3.09 16.73 26.07
N THR A 467 -2.21 15.84 25.66
CA THR A 467 -2.17 15.30 24.29
C THR A 467 -3.25 14.23 24.15
N MET A 468 -4.15 14.41 23.18
CA MET A 468 -5.29 13.52 23.00
C MET A 468 -4.95 12.40 22.00
N ALA A 469 -5.51 11.19 22.21
CA ALA A 469 -5.53 10.15 21.20
C ALA A 469 -6.36 10.60 19.98
N GLU A 470 -5.96 10.21 18.78
CA GLU A 470 -6.79 10.41 17.58
C GLU A 470 -8.14 9.74 17.81
N SER A 471 -9.21 10.52 17.94
CA SER A 471 -10.56 10.00 17.94
C SER A 471 -10.83 9.41 16.55
N GLN A 472 -10.98 8.09 16.45
CA GLN A 472 -11.63 7.47 15.30
C GLN A 472 -13.05 8.06 15.25
N GLN A 473 -13.31 8.91 14.26
CA GLN A 473 -14.69 9.34 13.98
C GLN A 473 -15.49 8.07 13.67
N PRO A 474 -16.62 7.84 14.35
CA PRO A 474 -17.49 6.75 13.98
C PRO A 474 -17.93 6.97 12.53
N SER A 475 -17.72 5.96 11.68
CA SER A 475 -18.22 5.94 10.31
C SER A 475 -19.70 6.28 10.33
N GLN A 476 -20.07 7.42 9.74
CA GLN A 476 -21.47 7.77 9.52
C GLN A 476 -22.08 6.64 8.70
N GLY A 477 -23.01 5.94 9.31
CA GLY A 477 -23.77 4.88 8.69
C GLY A 477 -24.43 5.41 7.41
N SER A 478 -24.23 4.68 6.33
CA SER A 478 -24.90 4.88 5.05
C SER A 478 -26.40 4.83 5.24
N GLY A 479 -27.04 6.02 5.32
CA GLY A 479 -28.47 6.15 5.23
C GLY A 479 -28.92 5.63 3.86
N LYS A 480 -29.71 4.57 3.83
CA LYS A 480 -30.41 4.11 2.65
C LYS A 480 -31.25 5.24 2.08
N PRO A 481 -31.19 5.54 0.78
CA PRO A 481 -32.16 6.43 0.17
C PRO A 481 -33.50 5.74 0.11
N GLY A 482 -34.51 6.36 0.73
CA GLY A 482 -35.90 5.92 0.67
C GLY A 482 -36.42 6.01 -0.77
N THR A 483 -37.07 4.96 -1.20
CA THR A 483 -37.84 4.82 -2.43
C THR A 483 -38.97 5.87 -2.48
N PRO A 484 -39.15 6.64 -3.52
CA PRO A 484 -40.35 7.47 -3.65
C PRO A 484 -41.53 6.60 -4.10
N SER A 485 -42.57 6.62 -3.30
CA SER A 485 -43.89 6.05 -3.62
C SER A 485 -44.52 6.79 -4.81
N THR A 486 -44.77 6.06 -5.88
CA THR A 486 -45.57 6.49 -7.03
C THR A 486 -47.03 6.59 -6.63
N GLN A 487 -47.59 7.82 -6.55
CA GLN A 487 -49.03 8.04 -6.56
C GLN A 487 -49.51 8.05 -8.01
N THR A 488 -50.32 7.06 -8.34
CA THR A 488 -51.20 7.03 -9.52
C THR A 488 -52.30 8.07 -9.36
N ALA A 489 -52.39 9.04 -10.27
CA ALA A 489 -53.59 9.85 -10.48
C ALA A 489 -54.12 9.56 -11.88
N SER A 490 -55.31 9.04 -11.90
CA SER A 490 -56.19 8.87 -13.06
C SER A 490 -56.68 10.24 -13.56
N ARG A 491 -56.47 10.52 -14.86
CA ARG A 491 -57.47 11.02 -15.82
C ARG A 491 -56.81 11.08 -17.21
#